data_6fdd6a09d94f5269492c10f7d46a2e64
#
_entry.id   6fdd6a09d94f5269492c10f7d46a2e64
#
_cell.length_a   1.000
_cell.length_b   1.000
_cell.length_c   1.000
_cell.angle_alpha   90.00
_cell.angle_beta   90.00
_cell.angle_gamma   90.00
#
_symmetry.space_group_name_H-M   'P 1'
#
loop_
_entity.id
_entity.type
_entity.pdbx_description
1 polymer ?
#
loop_
_entity_poly.entity_id
_entity_poly.type
_entity_poly.pdbx_seq_one_letter_code
_entity_poly.pdbx_strand_id
1 'polypeptide(L)'
;KTALMPEFELPDYKKIASKIETPKETGEVTDKELDIMLEQIKNGIAGQKKTTTPEKEGEEPKDLPAGEAGEKPVELTDDFVKTLGDFKDLADFKVKIKENLGKEKEMKAKEKRRAEIVENIIKETKIDIPTILVESELDKMLAQFKDDVAKMNIKFEEYLEKIKKTEESLREEWKLDAEKRAKFQLILNKISIAEEIKVPEEDIKKEVDHILEHYKDAKPENVRVYIESVMTNEKVFQLLEEQK
;
A
#
# COMPACT_ATOMS: atom_id res chain seq x y z
N LYS A 1 -18.25 24.15 12.72
CA LYS A 1 -18.15 23.43 14.03
C LYS A 1 -16.67 23.26 14.33
N THR A 2 -16.19 23.80 15.45
CA THR A 2 -14.82 23.63 15.91
C THR A 2 -14.85 22.57 17.00
N ALA A 3 -14.13 21.46 16.83
CA ALA A 3 -13.92 20.50 17.90
C ALA A 3 -12.61 20.83 18.61
N LEU A 4 -12.62 20.78 19.92
CA LEU A 4 -11.38 20.80 20.70
C LEU A 4 -10.69 19.42 20.51
N MET A 5 -9.36 19.43 20.45
CA MET A 5 -8.60 18.19 20.49
C MET A 5 -8.90 17.46 21.79
N PRO A 6 -9.23 16.17 21.76
CA PRO A 6 -9.50 15.41 22.97
C PRO A 6 -8.23 15.31 23.84
N GLU A 7 -8.40 15.53 25.12
CA GLU A 7 -7.32 15.27 26.10
C GLU A 7 -7.29 13.78 26.42
N PHE A 8 -6.12 13.17 26.33
CA PHE A 8 -5.89 11.77 26.70
C PHE A 8 -4.44 11.58 27.10
N GLU A 9 -4.15 10.53 27.84
CA GLU A 9 -2.79 10.17 28.21
C GLU A 9 -2.23 9.10 27.26
N LEU A 10 -0.97 9.28 26.87
CA LEU A 10 -0.26 8.25 26.11
C LEU A 10 0.12 7.10 27.05
N PRO A 11 -0.04 5.84 26.63
CA PRO A 11 0.57 4.72 27.32
C PRO A 11 2.09 4.79 27.19
N ASP A 12 2.80 3.87 27.84
CA ASP A 12 4.25 3.72 27.67
C ASP A 12 4.54 3.09 26.28
N TYR A 13 4.37 3.89 25.22
CA TYR A 13 4.50 3.46 23.82
C TYR A 13 5.92 2.95 23.51
N LYS A 14 6.97 3.46 24.19
CA LYS A 14 8.33 2.95 24.02
C LYS A 14 8.45 1.53 24.52
N LYS A 15 7.92 1.25 25.70
CA LYS A 15 7.89 -0.11 26.26
C LYS A 15 6.99 -1.06 25.46
N ILE A 16 5.90 -0.57 24.90
CA ILE A 16 5.05 -1.36 23.99
C ILE A 16 5.85 -1.73 22.74
N ALA A 17 6.49 -0.75 22.10
CA ALA A 17 7.28 -0.97 20.89
C ALA A 17 8.46 -1.92 21.13
N SER A 18 9.16 -1.82 22.27
CA SER A 18 10.31 -2.69 22.59
C SER A 18 9.95 -4.15 22.83
N LYS A 19 8.69 -4.46 23.16
CA LYS A 19 8.21 -5.84 23.34
C LYS A 19 7.88 -6.56 22.03
N ILE A 20 7.74 -5.79 20.93
CA ILE A 20 7.34 -6.33 19.63
C ILE A 20 8.61 -6.59 18.83
N GLU A 21 8.97 -7.86 18.76
CA GLU A 21 10.12 -8.30 17.99
C GLU A 21 9.89 -8.09 16.47
N THR A 22 10.95 -7.76 15.76
CA THR A 22 10.90 -7.82 14.30
C THR A 22 10.70 -9.28 13.90
N PRO A 23 9.71 -9.60 13.06
CA PRO A 23 9.53 -10.97 12.57
C PRO A 23 10.85 -11.50 12.03
N LYS A 24 11.23 -12.72 12.43
CA LYS A 24 12.47 -13.38 12.00
C LYS A 24 12.50 -13.79 10.51
N GLU A 25 11.47 -13.42 9.76
CA GLU A 25 11.50 -13.48 8.29
C GLU A 25 12.48 -12.41 7.78
N THR A 26 13.75 -12.65 8.12
CA THR A 26 14.88 -11.91 7.55
C THR A 26 14.83 -12.09 6.05
N GLY A 27 15.20 -11.05 5.28
CA GLY A 27 15.13 -11.03 3.81
C GLY A 27 15.82 -12.19 3.06
N GLU A 28 16.14 -13.28 3.77
CA GLU A 28 16.62 -14.51 3.18
C GLU A 28 15.53 -15.16 2.34
N VAL A 29 15.78 -15.20 1.05
CA VAL A 29 14.92 -15.84 0.06
C VAL A 29 15.43 -17.25 -0.17
N THR A 30 14.58 -18.22 0.14
CA THR A 30 14.88 -19.63 -0.14
C THR A 30 14.81 -19.93 -1.64
N ASP A 31 15.54 -20.94 -2.10
CA ASP A 31 15.49 -21.33 -3.51
C ASP A 31 14.09 -21.77 -3.95
N LYS A 32 13.28 -22.35 -3.04
CA LYS A 32 11.87 -22.68 -3.31
C LYS A 32 11.01 -21.45 -3.59
N GLU A 33 11.20 -20.36 -2.85
CA GLU A 33 10.46 -19.11 -3.07
C GLU A 33 10.86 -18.45 -4.38
N LEU A 34 12.15 -18.53 -4.71
CA LEU A 34 12.64 -18.07 -6.01
C LEU A 34 12.02 -18.88 -7.14
N ASP A 35 11.96 -20.20 -7.02
CA ASP A 35 11.35 -21.08 -8.04
C ASP A 35 9.86 -20.79 -8.21
N ILE A 36 9.11 -20.59 -7.12
CA ILE A 36 7.69 -20.22 -7.16
C ILE A 36 7.52 -18.89 -7.90
N MET A 37 8.34 -17.88 -7.60
CA MET A 37 8.28 -16.57 -8.27
C MET A 37 8.59 -16.71 -9.77
N LEU A 38 9.61 -17.50 -10.13
CA LEU A 38 9.95 -17.77 -11.54
C LEU A 38 8.80 -18.47 -12.27
N GLU A 39 8.10 -19.39 -11.62
CA GLU A 39 6.91 -20.03 -12.19
C GLU A 39 5.74 -19.03 -12.36
N GLN A 40 5.51 -18.16 -11.39
CA GLN A 40 4.50 -17.11 -11.50
C GLN A 40 4.79 -16.17 -12.67
N ILE A 41 6.06 -15.77 -12.84
CA ILE A 41 6.48 -14.94 -13.99
C ILE A 41 6.23 -15.67 -15.31
N LYS A 42 6.61 -16.96 -15.42
CA LYS A 42 6.32 -17.78 -16.62
C LYS A 42 4.83 -17.83 -16.95
N ASN A 43 4.00 -18.09 -15.94
CA ASN A 43 2.55 -18.19 -16.10
C ASN A 43 1.91 -16.84 -16.45
N GLY A 44 2.36 -15.73 -15.85
CA GLY A 44 1.90 -14.38 -16.16
C GLY A 44 2.19 -14.00 -17.63
N ILE A 45 3.37 -14.36 -18.12
CA ILE A 45 3.76 -14.09 -19.51
C ILE A 45 3.00 -14.98 -20.50
N ALA A 46 2.78 -16.25 -20.15
CA ALA A 46 1.97 -17.16 -20.97
C ALA A 46 0.51 -16.63 -21.10
N GLY A 47 -0.04 -16.05 -20.04
CA GLY A 47 -1.36 -15.42 -20.05
C GLY A 47 -1.44 -14.15 -20.91
N GLN A 48 -0.39 -13.32 -20.89
CA GLN A 48 -0.36 -12.09 -21.72
C GLN A 48 -0.24 -12.37 -23.22
N LYS A 49 0.42 -13.45 -23.63
CA LYS A 49 0.50 -13.82 -25.06
C LYS A 49 -0.86 -14.20 -25.67
N LYS A 50 -1.85 -14.55 -24.84
CA LYS A 50 -3.23 -14.83 -25.31
C LYS A 50 -4.04 -13.58 -25.64
N THR A 51 -3.67 -12.41 -25.11
CA THR A 51 -4.42 -11.15 -25.31
C THR A 51 -3.84 -10.24 -26.41
N THR A 52 -2.70 -10.57 -26.99
CA THR A 52 -2.01 -9.73 -27.98
C THR A 52 -1.96 -10.33 -29.40
N THR A 53 -2.89 -11.22 -29.77
CA THR A 53 -3.05 -11.57 -31.18
C THR A 53 -3.88 -10.47 -31.84
N PRO A 54 -3.35 -9.69 -32.80
CA PRO A 54 -4.17 -8.72 -33.51
C PRO A 54 -5.21 -9.47 -34.33
N GLU A 55 -6.48 -9.22 -34.05
CA GLU A 55 -7.58 -9.64 -34.91
C GLU A 55 -7.34 -9.06 -36.31
N LYS A 56 -7.03 -9.92 -37.27
CA LYS A 56 -7.19 -9.59 -38.67
C LYS A 56 -8.68 -9.66 -38.99
N GLU A 57 -9.26 -8.51 -39.32
CA GLU A 57 -10.63 -8.43 -39.88
C GLU A 57 -10.76 -9.35 -41.12
N GLY A 58 -11.77 -10.20 -41.08
CA GLY A 58 -12.35 -10.83 -42.23
C GLY A 58 -12.05 -12.31 -42.49
N GLU A 59 -12.54 -13.21 -41.61
CA GLU A 59 -12.95 -14.57 -42.00
C GLU A 59 -13.90 -15.16 -40.94
N GLU A 60 -15.01 -15.78 -41.43
CA GLU A 60 -16.05 -16.40 -40.60
C GLU A 60 -15.53 -17.55 -39.78
N PRO A 61 -16.12 -17.83 -38.58
CA PRO A 61 -15.65 -18.86 -37.68
C PRO A 61 -15.95 -20.26 -38.23
N LYS A 62 -14.92 -20.97 -38.65
CA LYS A 62 -15.00 -22.42 -38.88
C LYS A 62 -14.84 -23.12 -37.54
N ASP A 63 -15.83 -23.90 -37.15
CA ASP A 63 -15.80 -24.89 -36.08
C ASP A 63 -14.50 -25.70 -36.11
N LEU A 64 -13.66 -25.50 -35.09
CA LEU A 64 -12.54 -26.37 -34.76
C LEU A 64 -12.84 -27.15 -33.51
N PRO A 65 -12.64 -28.47 -33.47
CA PRO A 65 -12.95 -29.31 -32.35
C PRO A 65 -12.04 -28.99 -31.16
N ALA A 66 -12.65 -28.97 -29.96
CA ALA A 66 -11.94 -28.88 -28.69
C ALA A 66 -11.00 -30.10 -28.54
N GLY A 67 -9.72 -29.87 -28.71
CA GLY A 67 -8.71 -30.91 -28.56
C GLY A 67 -7.29 -30.34 -28.59
N GLU A 68 -6.63 -30.41 -27.45
CA GLU A 68 -5.17 -30.45 -27.32
C GLU A 68 -4.34 -29.27 -27.88
N ALA A 69 -4.40 -28.14 -27.20
CA ALA A 69 -3.29 -27.18 -27.23
C ALA A 69 -2.40 -27.46 -26.01
N GLY A 70 -1.51 -28.40 -26.12
CA GLY A 70 -0.39 -28.58 -25.20
C GLY A 70 0.50 -27.35 -25.28
N GLU A 71 0.29 -26.39 -24.37
CA GLU A 71 1.14 -25.22 -24.27
C GLU A 71 2.52 -25.69 -23.78
N LYS A 72 3.55 -25.52 -24.63
CA LYS A 72 4.92 -25.66 -24.17
C LYS A 72 5.14 -24.61 -23.08
N PRO A 73 5.57 -25.00 -21.86
CA PRO A 73 5.88 -24.03 -20.81
C PRO A 73 6.91 -23.04 -21.37
N VAL A 74 6.70 -21.75 -21.14
CA VAL A 74 7.65 -20.72 -21.55
C VAL A 74 8.95 -21.01 -20.79
N GLU A 75 9.99 -21.44 -21.50
CA GLU A 75 11.30 -21.62 -20.88
C GLU A 75 11.98 -20.26 -20.73
N LEU A 76 12.45 -19.98 -19.52
CA LEU A 76 13.26 -18.80 -19.25
C LEU A 76 14.67 -19.06 -19.78
N THR A 77 14.93 -18.60 -20.99
CA THR A 77 16.27 -18.63 -21.61
C THR A 77 16.95 -17.27 -21.46
N ASP A 78 18.27 -17.20 -21.64
CA ASP A 78 19.03 -15.94 -21.58
C ASP A 78 18.49 -14.89 -22.57
N ASP A 79 18.13 -15.32 -23.77
CA ASP A 79 17.56 -14.40 -24.79
C ASP A 79 16.16 -13.92 -24.38
N PHE A 80 15.40 -14.77 -23.70
CA PHE A 80 14.07 -14.40 -23.25
C PHE A 80 14.12 -13.39 -22.11
N VAL A 81 15.00 -13.57 -21.10
CA VAL A 81 15.09 -12.64 -19.97
C VAL A 81 15.58 -11.24 -20.39
N LYS A 82 16.39 -11.13 -21.46
CA LYS A 82 16.76 -9.85 -22.08
C LYS A 82 15.58 -9.08 -22.65
N THR A 83 14.49 -9.75 -23.01
CA THR A 83 13.26 -9.08 -23.47
C THR A 83 12.41 -8.54 -22.33
N LEU A 84 12.64 -9.00 -21.08
CA LEU A 84 11.89 -8.57 -19.91
C LEU A 84 12.46 -7.31 -19.25
N GLY A 85 13.71 -6.96 -19.61
CA GLY A 85 14.36 -5.78 -19.06
C GLY A 85 15.87 -5.83 -19.26
N ASP A 86 16.59 -4.97 -18.57
CA ASP A 86 18.05 -4.86 -18.63
C ASP A 86 18.72 -5.95 -17.78
N PHE A 87 18.68 -7.19 -18.29
CA PHE A 87 19.28 -8.37 -17.69
C PHE A 87 20.32 -8.96 -18.64
N LYS A 88 21.47 -9.36 -18.10
CA LYS A 88 22.58 -9.93 -18.89
C LYS A 88 22.29 -11.36 -19.35
N ASP A 89 21.79 -12.17 -18.45
CA ASP A 89 21.47 -13.58 -18.60
C ASP A 89 20.46 -14.04 -17.55
N LEU A 90 20.09 -15.31 -17.59
CA LEU A 90 19.16 -15.91 -16.62
C LEU A 90 19.71 -15.90 -15.18
N ALA A 91 21.04 -15.98 -15.01
CA ALA A 91 21.65 -15.96 -13.70
C ALA A 91 21.52 -14.57 -13.06
N ASP A 92 21.84 -13.50 -13.80
CA ASP A 92 21.64 -12.10 -13.38
C ASP A 92 20.16 -11.81 -13.06
N PHE A 93 19.24 -12.30 -13.89
CA PHE A 93 17.81 -12.21 -13.65
C PHE A 93 17.41 -12.85 -12.30
N LYS A 94 17.84 -14.09 -12.04
CA LYS A 94 17.56 -14.78 -10.77
C LYS A 94 18.11 -14.04 -9.57
N VAL A 95 19.32 -13.48 -9.66
CA VAL A 95 19.92 -12.68 -8.60
C VAL A 95 19.08 -11.44 -8.30
N LYS A 96 18.67 -10.68 -9.33
CA LYS A 96 17.84 -9.47 -9.16
C LYS A 96 16.45 -9.80 -8.62
N ILE A 97 15.85 -10.92 -9.06
CA ILE A 97 14.56 -11.37 -8.49
C ILE A 97 14.74 -11.74 -7.01
N LYS A 98 15.80 -12.46 -6.66
CA LYS A 98 16.08 -12.84 -5.26
C LYS A 98 16.31 -11.61 -4.37
N GLU A 99 17.04 -10.60 -4.85
CA GLU A 99 17.23 -9.33 -4.15
C GLU A 99 15.92 -8.56 -3.96
N ASN A 100 15.09 -8.48 -5.02
CA ASN A 100 13.80 -7.79 -4.95
C ASN A 100 12.85 -8.49 -3.98
N LEU A 101 12.78 -9.82 -4.04
CA LEU A 101 11.95 -10.62 -3.13
C LEU A 101 12.43 -10.49 -1.68
N GLY A 102 13.76 -10.40 -1.45
CA GLY A 102 14.34 -10.14 -0.14
C GLY A 102 13.91 -8.77 0.41
N LYS A 103 14.03 -7.72 -0.41
CA LYS A 103 13.58 -6.37 -0.05
C LYS A 103 12.06 -6.33 0.23
N GLU A 104 11.27 -7.03 -0.58
CA GLU A 104 9.82 -7.12 -0.36
C GLU A 104 9.48 -7.79 0.97
N LYS A 105 10.17 -8.89 1.31
CA LYS A 105 10.02 -9.56 2.61
C LYS A 105 10.40 -8.65 3.78
N GLU A 106 11.52 -7.94 3.68
CA GLU A 106 11.94 -6.98 4.69
C GLU A 106 10.91 -5.87 4.89
N MET A 107 10.38 -5.31 3.77
CA MET A 107 9.33 -4.29 3.84
C MET A 107 8.06 -4.84 4.49
N LYS A 108 7.58 -6.02 4.08
CA LYS A 108 6.40 -6.66 4.68
C LYS A 108 6.60 -6.95 6.17
N ALA A 109 7.78 -7.43 6.57
CA ALA A 109 8.11 -7.67 7.98
C ALA A 109 8.08 -6.37 8.79
N LYS A 110 8.64 -5.29 8.22
CA LYS A 110 8.63 -3.96 8.83
C LYS A 110 7.21 -3.41 8.96
N GLU A 111 6.40 -3.49 7.90
CA GLU A 111 4.99 -3.06 7.93
C GLU A 111 4.17 -3.84 8.95
N LYS A 112 4.36 -5.16 9.02
CA LYS A 112 3.69 -6.01 10.00
C LYS A 112 4.06 -5.60 11.44
N ARG A 113 5.35 -5.36 11.71
CA ARG A 113 5.79 -4.86 13.03
C ARG A 113 5.18 -3.51 13.35
N ARG A 114 5.17 -2.57 12.40
CA ARG A 114 4.54 -1.25 12.56
C ARG A 114 3.04 -1.38 12.90
N ALA A 115 2.33 -2.22 12.15
CA ALA A 115 0.91 -2.45 12.41
C ALA A 115 0.66 -3.02 13.81
N GLU A 116 1.49 -3.96 14.27
CA GLU A 116 1.39 -4.56 15.60
C GLU A 116 1.70 -3.56 16.71
N ILE A 117 2.74 -2.74 16.56
CA ILE A 117 3.08 -1.65 17.49
C ILE A 117 1.88 -0.71 17.65
N VAL A 118 1.34 -0.24 16.52
CA VAL A 118 0.21 0.67 16.48
C VAL A 118 -1.03 0.07 17.14
N GLU A 119 -1.36 -1.18 16.79
CA GLU A 119 -2.54 -1.86 17.36
C GLU A 119 -2.45 -1.98 18.86
N ASN A 120 -1.27 -2.30 19.41
CA ASN A 120 -1.08 -2.39 20.86
C ASN A 120 -1.15 -1.02 21.53
N ILE A 121 -0.57 0.03 20.94
CA ILE A 121 -0.71 1.39 21.45
C ILE A 121 -2.18 1.84 21.45
N ILE A 122 -2.91 1.59 20.35
CA ILE A 122 -4.34 1.90 20.25
C ILE A 122 -5.14 1.19 21.34
N LYS A 123 -4.89 -0.10 21.60
CA LYS A 123 -5.59 -0.89 22.62
C LYS A 123 -5.38 -0.32 24.03
N GLU A 124 -4.16 0.09 24.35
CA GLU A 124 -3.83 0.63 25.65
C GLU A 124 -4.23 2.11 25.85
N THR A 125 -4.49 2.84 24.75
CA THR A 125 -4.91 4.24 24.81
C THR A 125 -6.41 4.35 25.06
N LYS A 126 -6.80 5.02 26.14
CA LYS A 126 -8.19 5.37 26.42
C LYS A 126 -8.47 6.78 25.93
N ILE A 127 -9.28 6.89 24.90
CA ILE A 127 -9.64 8.16 24.29
C ILE A 127 -11.03 8.06 23.65
N ASP A 128 -11.86 9.07 23.90
CA ASP A 128 -13.13 9.25 23.21
C ASP A 128 -12.91 10.11 21.96
N ILE A 129 -13.17 9.52 20.79
CA ILE A 129 -12.93 10.20 19.53
C ILE A 129 -14.13 11.08 19.20
N PRO A 130 -13.94 12.41 19.01
CA PRO A 130 -15.02 13.28 18.57
C PRO A 130 -15.58 12.83 17.22
N THR A 131 -16.91 12.78 17.12
CA THR A 131 -17.62 12.35 15.90
C THR A 131 -17.14 13.10 14.64
N ILE A 132 -16.78 14.38 14.76
CA ILE A 132 -16.28 15.17 13.63
C ILE A 132 -14.98 14.62 13.04
N LEU A 133 -14.12 13.99 13.85
CA LEU A 133 -12.88 13.38 13.37
C LEU A 133 -13.18 12.05 12.67
N VAL A 134 -14.12 11.27 13.20
CA VAL A 134 -14.59 10.04 12.55
C VAL A 134 -15.21 10.35 11.18
N GLU A 135 -16.10 11.37 11.12
CA GLU A 135 -16.69 11.80 9.86
C GLU A 135 -15.65 12.29 8.86
N SER A 136 -14.64 13.03 9.32
CA SER A 136 -13.53 13.46 8.45
C SER A 136 -12.73 12.29 7.89
N GLU A 137 -12.50 11.24 8.67
CA GLU A 137 -11.84 10.03 8.17
C GLU A 137 -12.73 9.24 7.20
N LEU A 138 -14.03 9.15 7.47
CA LEU A 138 -15.00 8.56 6.54
C LEU A 138 -15.01 9.29 5.19
N ASP A 139 -14.96 10.63 5.21
CA ASP A 139 -14.91 11.42 3.98
C ASP A 139 -13.63 11.14 3.18
N LYS A 140 -12.48 11.01 3.84
CA LYS A 140 -11.21 10.65 3.19
C LYS A 140 -11.27 9.23 2.61
N MET A 141 -11.77 8.26 3.37
CA MET A 141 -11.91 6.88 2.91
C MET A 141 -12.84 6.79 1.69
N LEU A 142 -13.94 7.53 1.71
CA LEU A 142 -14.87 7.57 0.60
C LEU A 142 -14.27 8.25 -0.64
N ALA A 143 -13.55 9.35 -0.47
CA ALA A 143 -12.84 10.01 -1.56
C ALA A 143 -11.81 9.07 -2.21
N GLN A 144 -11.01 8.38 -1.39
CA GLN A 144 -10.04 7.40 -1.89
C GLN A 144 -10.74 6.27 -2.66
N PHE A 145 -11.84 5.76 -2.14
CA PHE A 145 -12.58 4.69 -2.80
C PHE A 145 -13.20 5.13 -4.13
N LYS A 146 -13.71 6.38 -4.20
CA LYS A 146 -14.18 6.97 -5.46
C LYS A 146 -13.07 7.08 -6.50
N ASP A 147 -11.87 7.50 -6.08
CA ASP A 147 -10.70 7.57 -6.95
C ASP A 147 -10.27 6.20 -7.44
N ASP A 148 -10.29 5.18 -6.58
CA ASP A 148 -9.90 3.83 -6.96
C ASP A 148 -10.91 3.19 -7.93
N VAL A 149 -12.20 3.42 -7.75
CA VAL A 149 -13.24 3.04 -8.71
C VAL A 149 -13.07 3.77 -10.05
N ALA A 150 -12.76 5.06 -10.02
CA ALA A 150 -12.53 5.85 -11.24
C ALA A 150 -11.32 5.34 -12.06
N LYS A 151 -10.24 4.89 -11.40
CA LYS A 151 -9.09 4.25 -12.06
C LYS A 151 -9.46 2.95 -12.78
N MET A 152 -10.55 2.29 -12.38
CA MET A 152 -11.10 1.12 -13.06
C MET A 152 -11.97 1.49 -14.27
N ASN A 153 -12.07 2.78 -14.64
CA ASN A 153 -12.95 3.32 -15.67
C ASN A 153 -14.44 2.98 -15.46
N ILE A 154 -14.87 2.91 -14.20
CA ILE A 154 -16.25 2.64 -13.80
C ILE A 154 -16.80 3.88 -13.09
N LYS A 155 -18.04 4.27 -13.37
CA LYS A 155 -18.70 5.32 -12.59
C LYS A 155 -19.04 4.80 -11.19
N PHE A 156 -18.87 5.67 -10.21
CA PHE A 156 -19.05 5.29 -8.80
C PHE A 156 -20.47 4.76 -8.51
N GLU A 157 -21.49 5.40 -9.08
CA GLU A 157 -22.89 5.00 -8.95
C GLU A 157 -23.13 3.60 -9.54
N GLU A 158 -22.60 3.31 -10.73
CA GLU A 158 -22.70 2.00 -11.38
C GLU A 158 -21.97 0.90 -10.57
N TYR A 159 -20.86 1.28 -9.93
CA TYR A 159 -20.14 0.37 -9.05
C TYR A 159 -20.98 0.04 -7.81
N LEU A 160 -21.57 1.05 -7.16
CA LEU A 160 -22.44 0.85 -6.00
C LEU A 160 -23.65 -0.03 -6.30
N GLU A 161 -24.28 0.16 -7.46
CA GLU A 161 -25.39 -0.70 -7.93
C GLU A 161 -24.94 -2.15 -8.07
N LYS A 162 -23.79 -2.41 -8.68
CA LYS A 162 -23.25 -3.77 -8.84
C LYS A 162 -23.00 -4.47 -7.51
N ILE A 163 -22.48 -3.76 -6.51
CA ILE A 163 -22.23 -4.33 -5.18
C ILE A 163 -23.45 -4.25 -4.26
N LYS A 164 -24.56 -3.67 -4.74
CA LYS A 164 -25.83 -3.50 -3.99
C LYS A 164 -25.64 -2.73 -2.68
N LYS A 165 -24.85 -1.67 -2.70
CA LYS A 165 -24.58 -0.81 -1.55
C LYS A 165 -24.90 0.64 -1.87
N THR A 166 -25.13 1.42 -0.81
CA THR A 166 -25.22 2.89 -0.89
C THR A 166 -24.01 3.52 -0.21
N GLU A 167 -23.78 4.80 -0.47
CA GLU A 167 -22.72 5.55 0.21
C GLU A 167 -22.90 5.52 1.74
N GLU A 168 -24.14 5.65 2.22
CA GLU A 168 -24.49 5.58 3.64
C GLU A 168 -24.15 4.19 4.22
N SER A 169 -24.45 3.12 3.52
CA SER A 169 -24.16 1.77 4.00
C SER A 169 -22.65 1.51 4.08
N LEU A 170 -21.86 2.07 3.16
CA LEU A 170 -20.40 2.01 3.22
C LEU A 170 -19.85 2.80 4.41
N ARG A 171 -20.39 4.00 4.67
CA ARG A 171 -19.99 4.83 5.83
C ARG A 171 -20.27 4.12 7.14
N GLU A 172 -21.41 3.45 7.28
CA GLU A 172 -21.75 2.67 8.47
C GLU A 172 -20.80 1.47 8.65
N GLU A 173 -20.49 0.74 7.59
CA GLU A 173 -19.56 -0.39 7.62
C GLU A 173 -18.13 0.06 8.01
N TRP A 174 -17.70 1.22 7.52
CA TRP A 174 -16.34 1.73 7.74
C TRP A 174 -16.19 2.52 9.05
N LYS A 175 -17.26 2.78 9.75
CA LYS A 175 -17.26 3.64 10.95
C LYS A 175 -16.24 3.22 12.00
N LEU A 176 -16.15 1.91 12.29
CA LEU A 176 -15.17 1.37 13.24
C LEU A 176 -13.73 1.54 12.76
N ASP A 177 -13.49 1.39 11.47
CA ASP A 177 -12.16 1.57 10.89
C ASP A 177 -11.78 3.05 10.83
N ALA A 178 -12.72 3.93 10.52
CA ALA A 178 -12.53 5.38 10.57
C ALA A 178 -12.21 5.85 12.01
N GLU A 179 -12.90 5.31 13.01
CA GLU A 179 -12.61 5.58 14.42
C GLU A 179 -11.19 5.15 14.80
N LYS A 180 -10.76 3.94 14.40
CA LYS A 180 -9.39 3.47 14.62
C LYS A 180 -8.36 4.36 13.92
N ARG A 181 -8.62 4.80 12.68
CA ARG A 181 -7.74 5.70 11.93
C ARG A 181 -7.63 7.07 12.60
N ALA A 182 -8.76 7.65 13.02
CA ALA A 182 -8.78 8.91 13.77
C ALA A 182 -8.01 8.80 15.08
N LYS A 183 -8.24 7.72 15.84
CA LYS A 183 -7.51 7.43 17.07
C LYS A 183 -6.00 7.33 16.83
N PHE A 184 -5.63 6.58 15.82
CA PHE A 184 -4.24 6.40 15.42
C PHE A 184 -3.55 7.74 15.10
N GLN A 185 -4.19 8.59 14.28
CA GLN A 185 -3.63 9.89 13.91
C GLN A 185 -3.45 10.81 15.13
N LEU A 186 -4.40 10.80 16.08
CA LEU A 186 -4.30 11.56 17.32
C LEU A 186 -3.13 11.06 18.18
N ILE A 187 -2.92 9.75 18.27
CA ILE A 187 -1.80 9.15 19.01
C ILE A 187 -0.47 9.56 18.38
N LEU A 188 -0.31 9.43 17.05
CA LEU A 188 0.93 9.82 16.36
C LEU A 188 1.23 11.30 16.56
N ASN A 189 0.22 12.17 16.41
CA ASN A 189 0.39 13.60 16.65
C ASN A 189 0.82 13.89 18.08
N LYS A 190 0.28 13.19 19.07
CA LYS A 190 0.65 13.40 20.46
C LYS A 190 2.06 12.88 20.77
N ILE A 191 2.47 11.75 20.18
CA ILE A 191 3.84 11.25 20.27
C ILE A 191 4.81 12.23 19.59
N SER A 192 4.49 12.74 18.41
CA SER A 192 5.36 13.70 17.72
C SER A 192 5.62 14.97 18.52
N ILE A 193 4.60 15.45 19.23
CA ILE A 193 4.71 16.62 20.13
C ILE A 193 5.56 16.25 21.37
N ALA A 194 5.30 15.10 21.99
CA ALA A 194 6.01 14.66 23.19
C ALA A 194 7.51 14.40 22.96
N GLU A 195 7.85 13.93 21.75
CA GLU A 195 9.23 13.65 21.33
C GLU A 195 9.87 14.79 20.53
N GLU A 196 9.19 15.95 20.44
CA GLU A 196 9.65 17.14 19.71
C GLU A 196 10.09 16.85 18.25
N ILE A 197 9.41 15.91 17.60
CA ILE A 197 9.74 15.47 16.24
C ILE A 197 9.45 16.61 15.27
N LYS A 198 10.49 17.02 14.54
CA LYS A 198 10.40 18.07 13.50
C LYS A 198 10.93 17.52 12.17
N VAL A 199 10.22 17.84 11.11
CA VAL A 199 10.66 17.60 9.74
C VAL A 199 11.32 18.87 9.22
N PRO A 200 12.53 18.80 8.63
CA PRO A 200 13.18 19.96 8.03
C PRO A 200 12.31 20.54 6.91
N GLU A 201 12.19 21.86 6.90
CA GLU A 201 11.38 22.60 5.91
C GLU A 201 11.84 22.34 4.46
N GLU A 202 13.14 22.15 4.27
CA GLU A 202 13.72 21.85 2.96
C GLU A 202 13.24 20.50 2.41
N ASP A 203 13.08 19.50 3.29
CA ASP A 203 12.63 18.17 2.89
C ASP A 203 11.13 18.20 2.54
N ILE A 204 10.32 18.91 3.36
CA ILE A 204 8.90 19.12 3.05
C ILE A 204 8.76 19.79 1.69
N LYS A 205 9.53 20.85 1.44
CA LYS A 205 9.46 21.60 0.18
C LYS A 205 9.81 20.72 -1.02
N LYS A 206 10.89 19.92 -0.94
CA LYS A 206 11.30 19.01 -2.01
C LYS A 206 10.18 18.03 -2.38
N GLU A 207 9.56 17.42 -1.38
CA GLU A 207 8.47 16.46 -1.62
C GLU A 207 7.20 17.14 -2.16
N VAL A 208 6.88 18.34 -1.68
CA VAL A 208 5.76 19.13 -2.21
C VAL A 208 5.99 19.48 -3.68
N ASP A 209 7.17 19.98 -4.03
CA ASP A 209 7.53 20.35 -5.40
C ASP A 209 7.44 19.10 -6.32
N HIS A 210 7.96 17.96 -5.87
CA HIS A 210 7.89 16.70 -6.60
C HIS A 210 6.45 16.23 -6.86
N ILE A 211 5.56 16.32 -5.87
CA ILE A 211 4.14 15.96 -6.05
C ILE A 211 3.44 16.92 -7.02
N LEU A 212 3.71 18.22 -6.92
CA LEU A 212 3.09 19.22 -7.79
C LEU A 212 3.55 19.11 -9.26
N GLU A 213 4.73 18.55 -9.53
CA GLU A 213 5.16 18.23 -10.89
C GLU A 213 4.23 17.22 -11.56
N HIS A 214 3.72 16.25 -10.80
CA HIS A 214 2.85 15.18 -11.31
C HIS A 214 1.35 15.52 -11.20
N TYR A 215 0.96 16.31 -10.19
CA TYR A 215 -0.43 16.66 -9.88
C TYR A 215 -0.64 18.18 -9.96
N LYS A 216 -0.67 18.72 -11.19
CA LYS A 216 -0.73 20.17 -11.45
C LYS A 216 -1.98 20.86 -10.92
N ASP A 217 -3.08 20.13 -10.75
CA ASP A 217 -4.35 20.65 -10.24
C ASP A 217 -4.45 20.62 -8.71
N ALA A 218 -3.45 20.05 -8.02
CA ALA A 218 -3.45 19.97 -6.57
C ALA A 218 -3.10 21.34 -5.94
N LYS A 219 -3.80 21.68 -4.85
CA LYS A 219 -3.54 22.92 -4.11
C LYS A 219 -2.25 22.76 -3.28
N PRO A 220 -1.24 23.60 -3.47
CA PRO A 220 0.06 23.47 -2.79
C PRO A 220 -0.05 23.43 -1.26
N GLU A 221 -0.97 24.21 -0.69
CA GLU A 221 -1.22 24.25 0.76
C GLU A 221 -1.69 22.89 1.30
N ASN A 222 -2.62 22.23 0.58
CA ASN A 222 -3.13 20.91 0.98
C ASN A 222 -2.04 19.84 0.84
N VAL A 223 -1.27 19.89 -0.25
CA VAL A 223 -0.13 18.96 -0.47
C VAL A 223 0.88 19.13 0.64
N ARG A 224 1.21 20.36 1.02
CA ARG A 224 2.16 20.63 2.11
C ARG A 224 1.69 20.02 3.43
N VAL A 225 0.45 20.28 3.86
CA VAL A 225 -0.11 19.73 5.11
C VAL A 225 -0.07 18.19 5.09
N TYR A 226 -0.41 17.60 3.96
CA TYR A 226 -0.36 16.15 3.77
C TYR A 226 1.06 15.61 3.91
N ILE A 227 2.02 16.19 3.19
CA ILE A 227 3.44 15.77 3.21
C ILE A 227 4.05 15.93 4.60
N GLU A 228 3.82 17.06 5.25
CA GLU A 228 4.29 17.28 6.63
C GLU A 228 3.76 16.21 7.58
N SER A 229 2.47 15.86 7.47
CA SER A 229 1.85 14.79 8.26
C SER A 229 2.49 13.43 7.97
N VAL A 230 2.67 13.07 6.71
CA VAL A 230 3.26 11.78 6.30
C VAL A 230 4.70 11.66 6.79
N MET A 231 5.52 12.70 6.60
CA MET A 231 6.92 12.70 7.02
C MET A 231 7.07 12.69 8.55
N THR A 232 6.19 13.39 9.25
CA THR A 232 6.16 13.36 10.72
C THR A 232 5.81 11.97 11.23
N ASN A 233 4.76 11.35 10.65
CA ASN A 233 4.36 9.98 11.00
C ASN A 233 5.49 8.98 10.75
N GLU A 234 6.21 9.09 9.63
CA GLU A 234 7.36 8.23 9.33
C GLU A 234 8.48 8.36 10.38
N LYS A 235 8.77 9.58 10.85
CA LYS A 235 9.74 9.79 11.92
C LYS A 235 9.28 9.23 13.27
N VAL A 236 7.98 9.30 13.58
CA VAL A 236 7.41 8.63 14.76
C VAL A 236 7.59 7.12 14.65
N PHE A 237 7.33 6.54 13.47
CA PHE A 237 7.56 5.11 13.26
C PHE A 237 9.03 4.73 13.42
N GLN A 238 9.96 5.50 12.86
CA GLN A 238 11.39 5.26 13.02
C GLN A 238 11.79 5.25 14.49
N LEU A 239 11.32 6.23 15.26
CA LEU A 239 11.55 6.28 16.71
C LEU A 239 10.99 5.04 17.42
N LEU A 240 9.78 4.58 17.06
CA LEU A 240 9.18 3.39 17.67
C LEU A 240 9.91 2.10 17.28
N GLU A 241 10.41 2.00 16.04
CA GLU A 241 11.17 0.85 15.54
C GLU A 241 12.56 0.72 16.17
N GLU A 242 13.17 1.83 16.60
CA GLU A 242 14.47 1.87 17.26
C GLU A 242 14.41 1.41 18.73
N GLN A 243 13.22 1.29 19.31
CA GLN A 243 13.06 0.78 20.68
C GLN A 243 13.43 -0.71 20.74
N LYS A 244 14.37 -1.05 21.63
CA LYS A 244 14.89 -2.42 21.86
C LYS A 244 14.43 -2.97 23.19
#